data_f1bff20775a13fd5e45062d496a7d4d4
#
_entry.id   f1bff20775a13fd5e45062d496a7d4d4
#
_cell.length_a   1.000
_cell.length_b   1.000
_cell.length_c   1.000
_cell.angle_alpha   90.00
_cell.angle_beta   90.00
_cell.angle_gamma   90.00
#
_symmetry.space_group_name_H-M   'P 1'
#
loop_
_entity.id
_entity.type
_entity.pdbx_description
1 polymer ?
#
loop_
_entity_poly.entity_id
_entity_poly.type
_entity_poly.pdbx_seq_one_letter_code
_entity_poly.pdbx_strand_id
1 'polypeptide(L)'
;MKRIPARFDPVKERLAFGKSRRRALPRSDQGKWKTWDRRPDILATLLKASRRRLPELLPIKWGRMAASPFGFFRGAVPVMALDLARLPVTGVHVQMCGDAHVRNLGAFAAPDGHLVFDINDFDETMPGPWEWDVKRLAASFVLAGREAGDGDPLCTEAVGELVFSYREALKEFAAMSALDLAQFEIRRYRRGPVMRVLEKAERATPLHSLEKLTVLARGGLRRFPKRPPLLQPLEPGRARRVMGSLKAYRDTVSDDRQLVLDAYHLVDVAFKVVGTGSVETRDYAVLAFGDGVDHPLFLQVKEELPSSYAAVLPHVVCPSHGGRRVAQGQHRMQTVSDPFLGWTTLAGRHYLVRQLADHKALIDPQELNGLALQEYARVCGEVLAKAHARTGDAAILYGYCGDTNRLDRAIGRFAIAYADQTESDHAALVKAIKTGKIRARRGI
;
A
#
# COMPACT_ATOMS: atom_id res chain seq x y z
N MET A 1 22.95 25.30 -2.86
CA MET A 1 21.51 24.94 -2.93
C MET A 1 20.70 25.93 -2.09
N LYS A 2 19.56 26.46 -2.60
CA LYS A 2 18.67 27.26 -1.75
C LYS A 2 18.13 26.36 -0.62
N ARG A 3 18.04 26.91 0.61
CA ARG A 3 17.43 26.23 1.76
C ARG A 3 16.00 25.82 1.39
N ILE A 4 15.60 24.60 1.77
CA ILE A 4 14.19 24.17 1.68
C ILE A 4 13.41 25.02 2.69
N PRO A 5 12.35 25.75 2.27
CA PRO A 5 11.53 26.52 3.19
C PRO A 5 10.89 25.63 4.25
N ALA A 6 10.78 26.12 5.45
CA ALA A 6 10.06 25.47 6.53
C ALA A 6 8.54 25.71 6.41
N ARG A 7 7.73 24.89 7.06
CA ARG A 7 6.25 25.01 7.01
C ARG A 7 5.72 26.35 7.54
N PHE A 8 6.47 27.04 8.41
CA PHE A 8 6.10 28.36 8.92
C PHE A 8 6.55 29.52 8.01
N ASP A 9 7.35 29.27 6.96
CA ASP A 9 7.68 30.29 5.98
C ASP A 9 6.43 30.65 5.15
N PRO A 10 6.32 31.88 4.62
CA PRO A 10 5.15 32.30 3.86
C PRO A 10 4.79 31.33 2.73
N VAL A 11 3.50 31.06 2.52
CA VAL A 11 3.00 30.17 1.46
C VAL A 11 3.56 30.57 0.09
N LYS A 12 3.67 31.88 -0.18
CA LYS A 12 4.24 32.43 -1.42
C LYS A 12 5.69 31.96 -1.66
N GLU A 13 6.51 31.90 -0.60
CA GLU A 13 7.90 31.46 -0.71
C GLU A 13 7.98 29.96 -0.95
N ARG A 14 7.15 29.16 -0.26
CA ARG A 14 7.04 27.71 -0.43
C ARG A 14 6.58 27.36 -1.85
N LEU A 15 5.57 28.05 -2.39
CA LEU A 15 5.14 27.93 -3.79
C LEU A 15 6.27 28.26 -4.77
N ALA A 16 6.99 29.37 -4.53
CA ALA A 16 8.11 29.80 -5.38
C ALA A 16 9.26 28.78 -5.34
N PHE A 17 9.55 28.19 -4.18
CA PHE A 17 10.52 27.10 -4.06
C PHE A 17 10.10 25.90 -4.89
N GLY A 18 8.86 25.41 -4.76
CA GLY A 18 8.32 24.31 -5.58
C GLY A 18 8.44 24.61 -7.07
N LYS A 19 8.04 25.83 -7.51
CA LYS A 19 8.19 26.27 -8.89
C LYS A 19 9.65 26.26 -9.35
N SER A 20 10.59 26.61 -8.49
CA SER A 20 12.03 26.60 -8.82
C SER A 20 12.57 25.21 -9.12
N ARG A 21 11.95 24.14 -8.57
CA ARG A 21 12.35 22.74 -8.81
C ARG A 21 12.12 22.31 -10.27
N ARG A 22 11.27 23.02 -11.02
CA ARG A 22 11.09 22.82 -12.47
C ARG A 22 12.35 23.09 -13.30
N ARG A 23 13.36 23.81 -12.73
CA ARG A 23 14.66 23.99 -13.40
C ARG A 23 15.52 22.71 -13.30
N ALA A 24 15.44 22.01 -12.16
CA ALA A 24 16.16 20.75 -11.96
C ALA A 24 15.47 19.60 -12.72
N LEU A 25 14.14 19.56 -12.70
CA LEU A 25 13.33 18.58 -13.41
C LEU A 25 12.10 19.28 -14.03
N PRO A 26 12.15 19.62 -15.33
CA PRO A 26 10.98 20.11 -16.04
C PRO A 26 9.81 19.13 -15.96
N ARG A 27 8.58 19.64 -15.79
CA ARG A 27 7.38 18.77 -15.69
C ARG A 27 7.20 17.84 -16.88
N SER A 28 7.58 18.26 -18.09
CA SER A 28 7.59 17.40 -19.29
C SER A 28 8.51 16.19 -19.17
N ASP A 29 9.59 16.33 -18.40
CA ASP A 29 10.63 15.30 -18.24
C ASP A 29 10.22 14.22 -17.25
N GLN A 30 9.19 14.44 -16.45
CA GLN A 30 8.54 13.40 -15.64
C GLN A 30 7.97 12.27 -16.51
N GLY A 31 7.67 12.56 -17.78
CA GLY A 31 7.17 11.56 -18.73
C GLY A 31 8.25 10.72 -19.41
N LYS A 32 9.52 11.02 -19.18
CA LYS A 32 10.60 10.28 -19.82
C LYS A 32 10.78 8.93 -19.17
N TRP A 33 10.60 7.89 -19.95
CA TRP A 33 10.99 6.53 -19.65
C TRP A 33 11.70 5.94 -20.85
N LYS A 34 12.85 5.34 -20.63
CA LYS A 34 13.57 4.57 -21.63
C LYS A 34 14.32 3.46 -20.92
N THR A 35 14.18 2.26 -21.40
CA THR A 35 15.00 1.14 -20.95
C THR A 35 16.47 1.45 -21.28
N TRP A 36 17.36 1.29 -20.33
CA TRP A 36 18.79 1.49 -20.52
C TRP A 36 19.53 0.16 -20.75
N ASP A 37 20.65 0.21 -21.45
CA ASP A 37 21.41 -0.97 -21.93
C ASP A 37 21.89 -1.90 -20.79
N ARG A 38 22.09 -1.35 -19.58
CA ARG A 38 22.53 -2.11 -18.41
C ARG A 38 21.46 -2.17 -17.31
N ARG A 39 20.19 -2.31 -17.70
CA ARG A 39 19.12 -2.55 -16.73
C ARG A 39 19.37 -3.88 -16.01
N PRO A 40 19.29 -3.92 -14.66
CA PRO A 40 19.47 -5.16 -13.92
C PRO A 40 18.51 -6.24 -14.41
N ASP A 41 18.98 -7.50 -14.43
CA ASP A 41 18.11 -8.65 -14.72
C ASP A 41 16.97 -8.70 -13.70
N ILE A 42 15.73 -8.70 -14.22
CA ILE A 42 14.52 -8.65 -13.42
C ILE A 42 14.35 -9.90 -12.57
N LEU A 43 14.67 -11.09 -13.12
CA LEU A 43 14.54 -12.35 -12.39
C LEU A 43 15.57 -12.42 -11.27
N ALA A 44 16.82 -12.03 -11.53
CA ALA A 44 17.86 -11.95 -10.51
C ALA A 44 17.47 -10.96 -9.40
N THR A 45 16.89 -9.81 -9.76
CA THR A 45 16.40 -8.80 -8.80
C THR A 45 15.31 -9.37 -7.91
N LEU A 46 14.29 -10.01 -8.48
CA LEU A 46 13.18 -10.61 -7.75
C LEU A 46 13.64 -11.78 -6.87
N LEU A 47 14.52 -12.63 -7.36
CA LEU A 47 15.11 -13.73 -6.59
C LEU A 47 15.94 -13.21 -5.42
N LYS A 48 16.74 -12.15 -5.62
CA LYS A 48 17.49 -11.49 -4.55
C LYS A 48 16.59 -10.92 -3.47
N ALA A 49 15.49 -10.25 -3.85
CA ALA A 49 14.50 -9.72 -2.92
C ALA A 49 13.79 -10.82 -2.12
N SER A 50 13.69 -12.02 -2.68
CA SER A 50 13.01 -13.16 -2.03
C SER A 50 13.90 -14.00 -1.09
N ARG A 51 15.21 -13.71 -0.97
CA ARG A 51 16.16 -14.54 -0.17
C ARG A 51 15.85 -14.64 1.33
N ARG A 52 15.16 -13.63 1.92
CA ARG A 52 14.80 -13.59 3.36
C ARG A 52 13.40 -14.09 3.63
N ARG A 53 12.73 -14.64 2.63
CA ARG A 53 11.33 -15.00 2.65
C ARG A 53 11.15 -16.52 2.78
N LEU A 54 9.92 -17.00 2.94
CA LEU A 54 9.62 -18.44 3.10
C LEU A 54 9.70 -19.15 1.74
N PRO A 55 10.71 -20.05 1.52
CA PRO A 55 10.93 -20.66 0.20
C PRO A 55 9.73 -21.51 -0.26
N GLU A 56 9.01 -22.13 0.66
CA GLU A 56 7.84 -22.95 0.38
C GLU A 56 6.65 -22.16 -0.20
N LEU A 57 6.61 -20.85 0.01
CA LEU A 57 5.57 -19.98 -0.50
C LEU A 57 5.95 -19.26 -1.82
N LEU A 58 7.22 -19.29 -2.22
CA LEU A 58 7.67 -18.68 -3.47
C LEU A 58 6.92 -19.19 -4.70
N PRO A 59 6.60 -20.50 -4.84
CA PRO A 59 5.81 -20.94 -5.99
C PRO A 59 4.44 -20.31 -6.09
N ILE A 60 3.81 -19.96 -4.96
CA ILE A 60 2.52 -19.25 -4.93
C ILE A 60 2.70 -17.81 -5.40
N LYS A 61 3.74 -17.12 -4.90
CA LYS A 61 4.09 -15.77 -5.38
C LYS A 61 4.28 -15.72 -6.88
N TRP A 62 5.14 -16.61 -7.41
CA TRP A 62 5.40 -16.66 -8.84
C TRP A 62 4.15 -16.98 -9.64
N GLY A 63 3.27 -17.85 -9.13
CA GLY A 63 1.98 -18.13 -9.74
C GLY A 63 1.06 -16.90 -9.82
N ARG A 64 0.96 -16.14 -8.73
CA ARG A 64 0.16 -14.90 -8.67
C ARG A 64 0.76 -13.79 -9.56
N MET A 65 2.08 -13.65 -9.58
CA MET A 65 2.77 -12.69 -10.45
C MET A 65 2.64 -13.05 -11.94
N ALA A 66 2.62 -14.34 -12.28
CA ALA A 66 2.50 -14.80 -13.65
C ALA A 66 1.05 -14.78 -14.20
N ALA A 67 0.06 -14.50 -13.35
CA ALA A 67 -1.35 -14.51 -13.75
C ALA A 67 -1.68 -13.37 -14.73
N SER A 68 -1.11 -12.18 -14.51
CA SER A 68 -1.30 -11.02 -15.37
C SER A 68 -0.15 -10.00 -15.22
N PRO A 69 0.00 -9.04 -16.16
CA PRO A 69 0.94 -7.93 -16.04
C PRO A 69 0.70 -7.08 -14.76
N PHE A 70 -0.55 -6.82 -14.41
CA PHE A 70 -0.88 -6.12 -13.15
C PHE A 70 -0.53 -6.97 -11.93
N GLY A 71 -0.77 -8.30 -11.98
CA GLY A 71 -0.33 -9.24 -10.94
C GLY A 71 1.19 -9.23 -10.76
N PHE A 72 1.97 -9.18 -11.87
CA PHE A 72 3.41 -9.03 -11.86
C PHE A 72 3.83 -7.72 -11.21
N PHE A 73 3.25 -6.60 -11.63
CA PHE A 73 3.55 -5.26 -11.14
C PHE A 73 3.44 -5.16 -9.62
N ARG A 74 2.41 -5.76 -9.03
CA ARG A 74 2.21 -5.79 -7.57
C ARG A 74 3.30 -6.53 -6.80
N GLY A 75 3.93 -7.54 -7.41
CA GLY A 75 5.05 -8.27 -6.80
C GLY A 75 6.43 -7.71 -7.16
N ALA A 76 6.50 -6.72 -8.06
CA ALA A 76 7.74 -6.22 -8.68
C ALA A 76 8.20 -4.85 -8.14
N VAL A 77 7.81 -4.47 -6.91
CA VAL A 77 8.29 -3.22 -6.28
C VAL A 77 9.81 -3.11 -6.32
N PRO A 78 10.60 -4.18 -6.02
CA PRO A 78 12.07 -4.08 -6.08
C PRO A 78 12.62 -3.71 -7.47
N VAL A 79 11.94 -4.13 -8.55
CA VAL A 79 12.32 -3.79 -9.92
C VAL A 79 12.06 -2.31 -10.17
N MET A 80 10.84 -1.84 -9.88
CA MET A 80 10.48 -0.43 -10.10
C MET A 80 11.31 0.52 -9.22
N ALA A 81 11.67 0.13 -8.00
CA ALA A 81 12.54 0.93 -7.13
C ALA A 81 13.90 1.19 -7.77
N LEU A 82 14.52 0.16 -8.38
CA LEU A 82 15.77 0.30 -9.11
C LEU A 82 15.62 1.17 -10.35
N ASP A 83 14.51 1.03 -11.06
CA ASP A 83 14.19 1.81 -12.25
C ASP A 83 14.00 3.30 -11.91
N LEU A 84 13.19 3.60 -10.91
CA LEU A 84 12.92 4.96 -10.46
C LEU A 84 14.15 5.67 -9.91
N ALA A 85 15.03 4.95 -9.23
CA ALA A 85 16.27 5.50 -8.70
C ALA A 85 17.25 6.05 -9.78
N ARG A 86 17.07 5.67 -11.03
CA ARG A 86 17.86 6.18 -12.16
C ARG A 86 17.23 7.37 -12.86
N LEU A 87 15.98 7.67 -12.54
CA LEU A 87 15.31 8.85 -13.09
C LEU A 87 15.64 10.09 -12.26
N PRO A 88 15.69 11.25 -12.89
CA PRO A 88 15.85 12.50 -12.16
C PRO A 88 14.66 12.74 -11.24
N VAL A 89 14.92 13.35 -10.08
CA VAL A 89 13.92 13.66 -9.06
C VAL A 89 13.86 15.15 -8.76
N THR A 90 12.73 15.63 -8.29
CA THR A 90 12.55 17.02 -7.89
C THR A 90 13.37 17.40 -6.65
N GLY A 91 13.77 16.41 -5.85
CA GLY A 91 14.41 16.58 -4.55
C GLY A 91 13.43 17.04 -3.46
N VAL A 92 12.12 16.92 -3.69
CA VAL A 92 11.07 17.10 -2.68
C VAL A 92 10.67 15.73 -2.15
N HIS A 93 10.81 15.54 -0.85
CA HIS A 93 10.49 14.26 -0.19
C HIS A 93 9.20 14.36 0.61
N VAL A 94 8.48 13.24 0.65
CA VAL A 94 7.31 12.99 1.49
C VAL A 94 7.46 11.63 2.17
N GLN A 95 6.57 11.26 3.08
CA GLN A 95 6.39 9.85 3.40
C GLN A 95 5.70 9.20 2.21
N MET A 96 6.36 8.30 1.51
CA MET A 96 5.73 7.49 0.47
C MET A 96 4.97 6.32 1.09
N CYS A 97 3.87 5.86 0.48
CA CYS A 97 3.33 4.53 0.77
C CYS A 97 4.22 3.44 0.14
N GLY A 98 4.91 3.76 -0.95
CA GLY A 98 5.95 2.96 -1.59
C GLY A 98 5.41 1.89 -2.54
N ASP A 99 4.20 1.39 -2.32
CA ASP A 99 3.51 0.46 -3.23
C ASP A 99 2.16 1.01 -3.67
N ALA A 100 2.15 2.26 -4.18
CA ALA A 100 0.95 2.92 -4.67
C ALA A 100 0.41 2.19 -5.92
N HIS A 101 -0.71 1.49 -5.79
CA HIS A 101 -1.41 0.87 -6.91
C HIS A 101 -2.92 0.74 -6.63
N VAL A 102 -3.74 0.55 -7.66
CA VAL A 102 -5.21 0.58 -7.59
C VAL A 102 -5.81 -0.32 -6.51
N ARG A 103 -5.19 -1.42 -6.14
CA ARG A 103 -5.64 -2.33 -5.07
C ARG A 103 -5.07 -2.04 -3.69
N ASN A 104 -4.22 -1.03 -3.54
CA ASN A 104 -3.71 -0.59 -2.23
C ASN A 104 -4.51 0.57 -1.65
N LEU A 105 -5.61 0.94 -2.31
CA LEU A 105 -6.62 1.84 -1.77
C LEU A 105 -7.89 1.02 -1.53
N GLY A 106 -8.58 1.32 -0.43
CA GLY A 106 -9.78 0.57 -0.07
C GLY A 106 -10.48 1.14 1.15
N ALA A 107 -11.60 0.52 1.51
CA ALA A 107 -12.38 0.90 2.66
C ALA A 107 -11.98 0.11 3.92
N PHE A 108 -12.13 0.77 5.05
CA PHE A 108 -12.00 0.18 6.40
C PHE A 108 -12.80 1.01 7.42
N ALA A 109 -13.06 0.44 8.60
CA ALA A 109 -13.73 1.18 9.67
C ALA A 109 -12.74 2.08 10.42
N ALA A 110 -13.17 3.31 10.69
CA ALA A 110 -12.55 4.24 11.63
C ALA A 110 -12.84 3.81 13.09
N PRO A 111 -12.11 4.36 14.09
CA PRO A 111 -12.32 4.00 15.50
C PRO A 111 -13.73 4.28 16.05
N ASP A 112 -14.48 5.19 15.44
CA ASP A 112 -15.88 5.51 15.76
C ASP A 112 -16.89 4.72 14.92
N GLY A 113 -16.41 3.79 14.07
CA GLY A 113 -17.23 2.89 13.25
C GLY A 113 -17.63 3.43 11.88
N HIS A 114 -17.40 4.72 11.56
CA HIS A 114 -17.67 5.18 10.20
C HIS A 114 -16.67 4.59 9.18
N LEU A 115 -17.12 4.42 7.93
CA LEU A 115 -16.28 3.87 6.88
C LEU A 115 -15.43 4.95 6.20
N VAL A 116 -14.15 4.67 6.06
CA VAL A 116 -13.17 5.53 5.40
C VAL A 116 -12.62 4.81 4.16
N PHE A 117 -12.37 5.58 3.10
CA PHE A 117 -11.62 5.11 1.94
C PHE A 117 -10.26 5.77 1.92
N ASP A 118 -9.18 4.98 2.03
CA ASP A 118 -7.81 5.48 2.11
C ASP A 118 -6.79 4.42 1.61
N ILE A 119 -5.49 4.74 1.66
CA ILE A 119 -4.40 3.79 1.41
C ILE A 119 -4.40 2.72 2.51
N ASN A 120 -4.31 1.45 2.14
CA ASN A 120 -4.47 0.31 3.05
C ASN A 120 -3.22 -0.53 3.28
N ASP A 121 -2.19 -0.39 2.44
CA ASP A 121 -0.96 -1.16 2.55
C ASP A 121 0.26 -0.25 2.55
N PHE A 122 1.11 -0.41 3.56
CA PHE A 122 2.26 0.43 3.85
C PHE A 122 3.55 -0.39 4.03
N ASP A 123 3.60 -1.65 3.58
CA ASP A 123 4.78 -2.52 3.73
C ASP A 123 6.06 -1.88 3.18
N GLU A 124 5.95 -1.12 2.11
CA GLU A 124 7.06 -0.45 1.44
C GLU A 124 7.26 1.02 1.86
N THR A 125 6.47 1.51 2.83
CA THR A 125 6.49 2.93 3.22
C THR A 125 7.86 3.38 3.74
N MET A 126 8.33 4.52 3.25
CA MET A 126 9.48 5.25 3.79
C MET A 126 9.52 6.69 3.22
N PRO A 127 10.26 7.61 3.82
CA PRO A 127 10.49 8.92 3.21
C PRO A 127 11.19 8.79 1.84
N GLY A 128 10.72 9.54 0.85
CA GLY A 128 11.33 9.52 -0.49
C GLY A 128 10.70 10.50 -1.46
N PRO A 129 11.11 10.50 -2.75
CA PRO A 129 10.59 11.40 -3.75
C PRO A 129 9.09 11.18 -4.00
N TRP A 130 8.29 12.23 -3.83
CA TRP A 130 6.83 12.16 -3.99
C TRP A 130 6.38 11.62 -5.35
N GLU A 131 7.13 11.94 -6.40
CA GLU A 131 6.85 11.52 -7.77
C GLU A 131 6.93 10.00 -7.97
N TRP A 132 7.59 9.26 -7.09
CA TRP A 132 7.68 7.79 -7.21
C TRP A 132 6.34 7.12 -6.94
N ASP A 133 5.61 7.55 -5.90
CA ASP A 133 4.25 7.06 -5.64
C ASP A 133 3.29 7.44 -6.77
N VAL A 134 3.34 8.69 -7.25
CA VAL A 134 2.48 9.14 -8.37
C VAL A 134 2.74 8.31 -9.63
N LYS A 135 4.01 8.07 -9.98
CA LYS A 135 4.40 7.25 -11.14
C LYS A 135 3.96 5.81 -11.00
N ARG A 136 4.11 5.24 -9.79
CA ARG A 136 3.71 3.87 -9.53
C ARG A 136 2.19 3.71 -9.60
N LEU A 137 1.45 4.61 -8.98
CA LEU A 137 -0.02 4.62 -9.04
C LEU A 137 -0.50 4.79 -10.49
N ALA A 138 0.06 5.75 -11.24
CA ALA A 138 -0.30 6.00 -12.64
C ALA A 138 -0.07 4.78 -13.53
N ALA A 139 1.09 4.12 -13.44
CA ALA A 139 1.36 2.88 -14.20
C ALA A 139 0.38 1.76 -13.83
N SER A 140 -0.05 1.68 -12.56
CA SER A 140 -1.02 0.69 -12.13
C SER A 140 -2.42 0.91 -12.72
N PHE A 141 -2.81 2.16 -13.00
CA PHE A 141 -4.07 2.47 -13.67
C PHE A 141 -4.05 2.00 -15.13
N VAL A 142 -2.95 2.18 -15.84
CA VAL A 142 -2.80 1.66 -17.20
C VAL A 142 -2.89 0.14 -17.23
N LEU A 143 -2.15 -0.54 -16.35
CA LEU A 143 -2.15 -2.00 -16.29
C LEU A 143 -3.52 -2.57 -15.90
N ALA A 144 -4.22 -1.94 -14.95
CA ALA A 144 -5.56 -2.36 -14.55
C ALA A 144 -6.60 -2.10 -15.64
N GLY A 145 -6.55 -0.94 -16.31
CA GLY A 145 -7.46 -0.62 -17.41
C GLY A 145 -7.28 -1.58 -18.60
N ARG A 146 -6.02 -1.86 -18.99
CA ARG A 146 -5.73 -2.87 -20.04
C ARG A 146 -6.23 -4.26 -19.65
N GLU A 147 -6.09 -4.67 -18.38
CA GLU A 147 -6.59 -5.95 -17.87
C GLU A 147 -8.14 -6.00 -17.88
N ALA A 148 -8.80 -4.86 -17.70
CA ALA A 148 -10.26 -4.70 -17.78
C ALA A 148 -10.78 -4.52 -19.23
N GLY A 149 -9.87 -4.47 -20.23
CA GLY A 149 -10.21 -4.35 -21.65
C GLY A 149 -10.18 -2.93 -22.23
N ASP A 150 -9.76 -1.92 -21.46
CA ASP A 150 -9.63 -0.55 -21.94
C ASP A 150 -8.39 -0.38 -22.83
N GLY A 151 -8.53 0.45 -23.87
CA GLY A 151 -7.39 0.86 -24.70
C GLY A 151 -6.58 2.00 -24.07
N ASP A 152 -5.37 2.23 -24.61
CA ASP A 152 -4.45 3.25 -24.15
C ASP A 152 -5.04 4.68 -24.06
N PRO A 153 -5.93 5.13 -24.96
CA PRO A 153 -6.58 6.43 -24.84
C PRO A 153 -7.35 6.58 -23.51
N LEU A 154 -8.21 5.61 -23.16
CA LEU A 154 -9.00 5.61 -21.93
C LEU A 154 -8.10 5.50 -20.70
N CYS A 155 -7.07 4.65 -20.75
CA CYS A 155 -6.08 4.55 -19.69
C CYS A 155 -5.31 5.87 -19.47
N THR A 156 -4.96 6.57 -20.57
CA THR A 156 -4.28 7.87 -20.52
C THR A 156 -5.18 8.95 -19.93
N GLU A 157 -6.48 8.96 -20.28
CA GLU A 157 -7.47 9.85 -19.70
C GLU A 157 -7.62 9.61 -18.19
N ALA A 158 -7.72 8.34 -17.75
CA ALA A 158 -7.78 8.02 -16.33
C ALA A 158 -6.53 8.48 -15.56
N VAL A 159 -5.33 8.32 -16.13
CA VAL A 159 -4.11 8.88 -15.54
C VAL A 159 -4.13 10.40 -15.53
N GLY A 160 -4.69 11.04 -16.57
CA GLY A 160 -4.92 12.48 -16.59
C GLY A 160 -5.79 12.95 -15.42
N GLU A 161 -6.90 12.25 -15.18
CA GLU A 161 -7.81 12.52 -14.05
C GLU A 161 -7.14 12.31 -12.68
N LEU A 162 -6.33 11.25 -12.55
CA LEU A 162 -5.52 11.01 -11.34
C LEU A 162 -4.64 12.20 -11.00
N VAL A 163 -3.84 12.66 -11.97
CA VAL A 163 -2.86 13.74 -11.74
C VAL A 163 -3.54 15.10 -11.63
N PHE A 164 -4.62 15.32 -12.38
CA PHE A 164 -5.47 16.50 -12.24
C PHE A 164 -6.01 16.63 -10.82
N SER A 165 -6.67 15.57 -10.32
CA SER A 165 -7.23 15.55 -8.98
C SER A 165 -6.15 15.68 -7.90
N TYR A 166 -5.00 15.02 -8.07
CA TYR A 166 -3.85 15.15 -7.18
C TYR A 166 -3.39 16.61 -7.04
N ARG A 167 -3.20 17.34 -8.15
CA ARG A 167 -2.72 18.73 -8.10
C ARG A 167 -3.78 19.73 -7.64
N GLU A 168 -5.08 19.53 -7.98
CA GLU A 168 -6.16 20.37 -7.45
C GLU A 168 -6.31 20.18 -5.93
N ALA A 169 -6.25 18.96 -5.43
CA ALA A 169 -6.25 18.71 -4.00
C ALA A 169 -5.04 19.35 -3.29
N LEU A 170 -3.85 19.28 -3.87
CA LEU A 170 -2.67 19.98 -3.32
C LEU A 170 -2.86 21.48 -3.27
N LYS A 171 -3.56 22.09 -4.25
CA LYS A 171 -3.91 23.51 -4.26
C LYS A 171 -4.81 23.88 -3.08
N GLU A 172 -5.84 23.05 -2.84
CA GLU A 172 -6.74 23.21 -1.72
C GLU A 172 -5.98 23.06 -0.39
N PHE A 173 -5.17 22.01 -0.24
CA PHE A 173 -4.39 21.73 0.97
C PHE A 173 -3.30 22.77 1.25
N ALA A 174 -2.77 23.45 0.23
CA ALA A 174 -1.81 24.53 0.39
C ALA A 174 -2.41 25.77 1.06
N ALA A 175 -3.74 25.93 0.98
CA ALA A 175 -4.49 27.02 1.60
C ALA A 175 -5.03 26.66 3.01
N MET A 176 -4.99 25.39 3.39
CA MET A 176 -5.48 24.92 4.71
C MET A 176 -4.49 25.22 5.83
N SER A 177 -5.01 25.39 7.04
CA SER A 177 -4.18 25.35 8.25
C SER A 177 -3.62 23.93 8.47
N ALA A 178 -2.55 23.82 9.25
CA ALA A 178 -1.99 22.51 9.60
C ALA A 178 -3.00 21.63 10.37
N LEU A 179 -3.86 22.25 11.19
CA LEU A 179 -4.88 21.55 11.95
C LEU A 179 -6.01 21.03 11.04
N ASP A 180 -6.51 21.88 10.11
CA ASP A 180 -7.55 21.46 9.17
C ASP A 180 -7.08 20.32 8.28
N LEU A 181 -5.83 20.40 7.78
CA LEU A 181 -5.23 19.32 6.98
C LEU A 181 -5.05 18.03 7.82
N ALA A 182 -4.69 18.14 9.09
CA ALA A 182 -4.53 16.99 9.96
C ALA A 182 -5.85 16.23 10.20
N GLN A 183 -6.98 16.96 10.17
CA GLN A 183 -8.33 16.42 10.39
C GLN A 183 -9.09 16.16 9.09
N PHE A 184 -8.50 16.51 7.93
CA PHE A 184 -9.20 16.40 6.65
C PHE A 184 -9.44 14.94 6.28
N GLU A 185 -10.71 14.62 6.06
CA GLU A 185 -11.17 13.35 5.51
C GLU A 185 -11.91 13.56 4.20
N ILE A 186 -11.72 12.65 3.27
CA ILE A 186 -12.43 12.66 2.00
C ILE A 186 -13.78 11.97 2.21
N ARG A 187 -14.88 12.74 2.20
CA ARG A 187 -16.24 12.26 2.47
C ARG A 187 -17.21 12.40 1.28
N ARG A 188 -16.69 12.74 0.09
CA ARG A 188 -17.51 13.15 -1.07
C ARG A 188 -17.95 12.01 -1.98
N TYR A 189 -17.99 10.77 -1.48
CA TYR A 189 -18.34 9.61 -2.29
C TYR A 189 -19.84 9.36 -2.27
N ARG A 190 -20.56 9.83 -3.30
CA ARG A 190 -22.01 9.59 -3.41
C ARG A 190 -22.39 8.52 -4.44
N ARG A 191 -21.50 8.20 -5.37
CA ARG A 191 -21.71 7.24 -6.47
C ARG A 191 -20.36 6.67 -6.93
N GLY A 192 -20.40 5.69 -7.86
CA GLY A 192 -19.21 5.18 -8.53
C GLY A 192 -18.49 4.04 -7.78
N PRO A 193 -17.27 3.69 -8.24
CA PRO A 193 -16.54 2.52 -7.75
C PRO A 193 -16.24 2.55 -6.25
N VAL A 194 -15.89 3.71 -5.70
CA VAL A 194 -15.57 3.85 -4.27
C VAL A 194 -16.79 3.60 -3.40
N MET A 195 -17.99 4.06 -3.82
CA MET A 195 -19.21 3.80 -3.07
C MET A 195 -19.51 2.30 -3.00
N ARG A 196 -19.34 1.57 -4.10
CA ARG A 196 -19.47 0.09 -4.09
C ARG A 196 -18.48 -0.59 -3.14
N VAL A 197 -17.25 -0.06 -3.04
CA VAL A 197 -16.26 -0.57 -2.08
C VAL A 197 -16.70 -0.30 -0.64
N LEU A 198 -17.24 0.88 -0.34
CA LEU A 198 -17.78 1.22 0.98
C LEU A 198 -18.97 0.32 1.36
N GLU A 199 -19.93 0.12 0.45
CA GLU A 199 -21.07 -0.80 0.66
C GLU A 199 -20.61 -2.26 0.90
N LYS A 200 -19.56 -2.69 0.20
CA LYS A 200 -18.97 -4.01 0.43
C LYS A 200 -18.26 -4.09 1.79
N ALA A 201 -17.61 -3.00 2.21
CA ALA A 201 -16.98 -2.91 3.52
C ALA A 201 -18.00 -2.95 4.66
N GLU A 202 -19.14 -2.28 4.51
CA GLU A 202 -20.21 -2.28 5.49
C GLU A 202 -20.69 -3.69 5.87
N ARG A 203 -20.72 -4.61 4.88
CA ARG A 203 -21.08 -6.02 5.08
C ARG A 203 -19.96 -6.89 5.64
N ALA A 204 -18.72 -6.43 5.62
CA ALA A 204 -17.54 -7.18 6.04
C ALA A 204 -17.28 -7.05 7.56
N THR A 205 -18.27 -7.34 8.38
CA THR A 205 -18.22 -7.22 9.84
C THR A 205 -17.28 -8.25 10.50
N PRO A 206 -16.81 -8.03 11.74
CA PRO A 206 -16.06 -9.02 12.50
C PRO A 206 -16.80 -10.35 12.68
N LEU A 207 -18.14 -10.33 12.84
CA LEU A 207 -18.97 -11.55 12.95
C LEU A 207 -19.00 -12.32 11.63
N HIS A 208 -19.15 -11.67 10.48
CA HIS A 208 -19.01 -12.32 9.18
C HIS A 208 -17.63 -12.98 9.01
N SER A 209 -16.58 -12.29 9.47
CA SER A 209 -15.23 -12.83 9.48
C SER A 209 -15.07 -14.02 10.43
N LEU A 210 -15.75 -14.03 11.56
CA LEU A 210 -15.77 -15.14 12.51
C LEU A 210 -16.33 -16.42 11.86
N GLU A 211 -17.44 -16.32 11.16
CA GLU A 211 -18.05 -17.44 10.43
C GLU A 211 -17.15 -17.95 9.29
N LYS A 212 -16.56 -17.03 8.55
CA LYS A 212 -15.73 -17.35 7.38
C LYS A 212 -14.38 -17.97 7.74
N LEU A 213 -13.72 -17.44 8.79
CA LEU A 213 -12.35 -17.80 9.14
C LEU A 213 -12.23 -18.91 10.18
N THR A 214 -13.30 -19.22 10.91
CA THR A 214 -13.25 -20.18 12.02
C THR A 214 -14.29 -21.28 11.88
N VAL A 215 -14.12 -22.33 12.69
CA VAL A 215 -15.08 -23.43 12.88
C VAL A 215 -15.28 -23.68 14.36
N LEU A 216 -16.45 -24.21 14.75
CA LEU A 216 -16.69 -24.68 16.11
C LEU A 216 -15.92 -25.99 16.33
N ALA A 217 -15.02 -25.99 17.31
CA ALA A 217 -14.33 -27.18 17.77
C ALA A 217 -15.11 -27.89 18.87
N ARG A 218 -14.68 -29.10 19.24
CA ARG A 218 -15.24 -29.81 20.40
C ARG A 218 -15.14 -28.94 21.65
N GLY A 219 -16.22 -28.84 22.41
CA GLY A 219 -16.32 -27.97 23.59
C GLY A 219 -16.83 -26.54 23.30
N GLY A 220 -17.35 -26.25 22.10
CA GLY A 220 -17.98 -24.97 21.75
C GLY A 220 -17.03 -23.81 21.49
N LEU A 221 -15.73 -24.02 21.54
CA LEU A 221 -14.73 -23.00 21.25
C LEU A 221 -14.51 -22.85 19.74
N ARG A 222 -14.43 -21.62 19.25
CA ARG A 222 -14.06 -21.35 17.86
C ARG A 222 -12.56 -21.47 17.64
N ARG A 223 -12.15 -22.08 16.49
CA ARG A 223 -10.76 -22.29 16.09
C ARG A 223 -10.57 -22.05 14.59
N PHE A 224 -9.36 -21.68 14.19
CA PHE A 224 -8.99 -21.62 12.78
C PHE A 224 -8.92 -23.05 12.18
N PRO A 225 -9.62 -23.31 11.06
CA PRO A 225 -9.55 -24.61 10.38
C PRO A 225 -8.23 -24.78 9.64
N LYS A 226 -7.86 -26.03 9.37
CA LYS A 226 -6.74 -26.37 8.49
C LYS A 226 -7.18 -26.30 7.03
N ARG A 227 -6.76 -25.23 6.33
CA ARG A 227 -7.03 -24.99 4.89
C ARG A 227 -5.73 -24.63 4.15
N PRO A 228 -4.79 -25.60 3.99
CA PRO A 228 -3.51 -25.32 3.37
C PRO A 228 -3.68 -24.96 1.88
N PRO A 229 -2.86 -24.09 1.31
CA PRO A 229 -1.77 -23.38 1.99
C PRO A 229 -2.23 -22.09 2.70
N LEU A 230 -3.48 -21.68 2.55
CA LEU A 230 -3.97 -20.34 2.88
C LEU A 230 -4.10 -20.09 4.38
N LEU A 231 -4.49 -21.12 5.15
CA LEU A 231 -4.70 -21.01 6.59
C LEU A 231 -4.27 -22.31 7.25
N GLN A 232 -3.36 -22.22 8.24
CA GLN A 232 -2.80 -23.38 8.91
C GLN A 232 -2.69 -23.13 10.42
N PRO A 233 -3.35 -23.92 11.28
CA PRO A 233 -3.12 -23.90 12.72
C PRO A 233 -1.63 -24.09 13.04
N LEU A 234 -1.17 -23.44 14.07
CA LEU A 234 0.22 -23.54 14.52
C LEU A 234 0.41 -24.66 15.54
N GLU A 235 1.62 -25.24 15.56
CA GLU A 235 2.05 -26.08 16.66
C GLU A 235 1.98 -25.33 18.01
N PRO A 236 1.59 -25.96 19.12
CA PRO A 236 1.32 -25.31 20.39
C PRO A 236 2.46 -24.40 20.89
N GLY A 237 3.70 -24.83 20.73
CA GLY A 237 4.87 -24.03 21.10
C GLY A 237 5.05 -22.77 20.30
N ARG A 238 4.76 -22.83 18.98
CA ARG A 238 4.81 -21.67 18.09
C ARG A 238 3.63 -20.72 18.35
N ALA A 239 2.45 -21.28 18.59
CA ALA A 239 1.25 -20.52 18.96
C ALA A 239 1.49 -19.69 20.22
N ARG A 240 2.01 -20.31 21.29
CA ARG A 240 2.36 -19.62 22.56
C ARG A 240 3.37 -18.48 22.32
N ARG A 241 4.38 -18.68 21.47
CA ARG A 241 5.37 -17.60 21.16
C ARG A 241 4.73 -16.42 20.43
N VAL A 242 3.85 -16.67 19.46
CA VAL A 242 3.13 -15.60 18.76
C VAL A 242 2.24 -14.84 19.75
N MET A 243 1.41 -15.52 20.54
CA MET A 243 0.55 -14.90 21.55
C MET A 243 1.38 -14.14 22.60
N GLY A 244 2.49 -14.71 23.04
CA GLY A 244 3.39 -14.08 24.02
C GLY A 244 4.04 -12.79 23.51
N SER A 245 4.26 -12.67 22.20
CA SER A 245 4.81 -11.44 21.61
C SER A 245 3.83 -10.26 21.65
N LEU A 246 2.54 -10.52 21.84
CA LEU A 246 1.50 -9.47 21.94
C LEU A 246 1.59 -8.70 23.27
N LYS A 247 2.32 -9.19 24.28
CA LYS A 247 2.61 -8.41 25.50
C LYS A 247 3.42 -7.16 25.17
N ALA A 248 4.49 -7.31 24.40
CA ALA A 248 5.31 -6.17 23.97
C ALA A 248 4.61 -5.28 22.93
N TYR A 249 3.71 -5.85 22.12
CA TYR A 249 2.86 -5.08 21.22
C TYR A 249 1.94 -4.12 21.99
N ARG A 250 1.34 -4.57 23.09
CA ARG A 250 0.43 -3.77 23.90
C ARG A 250 1.03 -2.39 24.23
N ASP A 251 2.32 -2.34 24.57
CA ASP A 251 3.03 -1.11 24.93
C ASP A 251 3.30 -0.17 23.73
N THR A 252 2.91 -0.57 22.53
CA THR A 252 3.10 0.22 21.29
C THR A 252 1.84 0.92 20.81
N VAL A 253 0.70 0.66 21.42
CA VAL A 253 -0.56 1.37 21.22
C VAL A 253 -0.83 2.36 22.36
N SER A 254 -1.74 3.31 22.15
CA SER A 254 -2.08 4.31 23.15
C SER A 254 -2.75 3.71 24.39
N ASP A 255 -2.62 4.38 25.53
CA ASP A 255 -3.09 3.89 26.85
C ASP A 255 -4.58 3.52 26.86
N ASP A 256 -5.42 4.32 26.19
CA ASP A 256 -6.85 4.04 26.02
C ASP A 256 -7.09 2.74 25.25
N ARG A 257 -6.25 2.43 24.25
CA ARG A 257 -6.33 1.19 23.46
C ARG A 257 -5.76 -0.01 24.20
N GLN A 258 -4.80 0.19 25.09
CA GLN A 258 -4.33 -0.85 25.99
C GLN A 258 -5.45 -1.37 26.89
N LEU A 259 -6.25 -0.46 27.47
CA LEU A 259 -7.41 -0.84 28.28
C LEU A 259 -8.42 -1.70 27.50
N VAL A 260 -8.66 -1.36 26.23
CA VAL A 260 -9.55 -2.15 25.37
C VAL A 260 -8.93 -3.52 25.08
N LEU A 261 -7.63 -3.60 24.78
CA LEU A 261 -6.94 -4.87 24.53
C LEU A 261 -6.96 -5.79 25.77
N ASP A 262 -6.85 -5.23 26.96
CA ASP A 262 -6.87 -5.99 28.23
C ASP A 262 -8.23 -6.66 28.49
N ALA A 263 -9.31 -6.19 27.86
CA ALA A 263 -10.64 -6.84 27.92
C ALA A 263 -10.76 -8.07 27.01
N TYR A 264 -9.75 -8.33 26.13
CA TYR A 264 -9.80 -9.44 25.19
C TYR A 264 -8.93 -10.62 25.63
N HIS A 265 -9.47 -11.83 25.51
CA HIS A 265 -8.77 -13.09 25.77
C HIS A 265 -8.34 -13.75 24.46
N LEU A 266 -7.04 -14.03 24.31
CA LEU A 266 -6.48 -14.71 23.15
C LEU A 266 -6.93 -16.18 23.14
N VAL A 267 -7.52 -16.64 22.05
CA VAL A 267 -8.13 -17.96 21.92
C VAL A 267 -7.39 -18.86 20.96
N ASP A 268 -7.02 -18.34 19.80
CA ASP A 268 -6.36 -19.16 18.77
C ASP A 268 -5.46 -18.33 17.86
N VAL A 269 -4.52 -19.00 17.20
CA VAL A 269 -3.62 -18.39 16.21
C VAL A 269 -3.31 -19.36 15.08
N ALA A 270 -3.36 -18.85 13.86
CA ALA A 270 -3.02 -19.59 12.66
C ALA A 270 -2.03 -18.82 11.76
N PHE A 271 -1.21 -19.55 11.03
CA PHE A 271 -0.45 -19.01 9.92
C PHE A 271 -1.40 -18.72 8.75
N LYS A 272 -1.31 -17.53 8.15
CA LYS A 272 -2.20 -17.09 7.08
C LYS A 272 -1.40 -16.57 5.89
N VAL A 273 -1.70 -17.05 4.68
CA VAL A 273 -1.08 -16.56 3.44
C VAL A 273 -1.94 -15.45 2.84
N VAL A 274 -1.37 -14.24 2.72
CA VAL A 274 -2.08 -13.07 2.21
C VAL A 274 -1.31 -12.37 1.08
N GLY A 275 -2.03 -11.60 0.27
CA GLY A 275 -1.48 -10.68 -0.73
C GLY A 275 -0.75 -11.34 -1.91
N THR A 276 -0.03 -10.52 -2.68
CA THR A 276 0.88 -10.95 -3.75
C THR A 276 2.32 -10.58 -3.39
N GLY A 277 2.56 -9.33 -2.99
CA GLY A 277 3.88 -8.84 -2.60
C GLY A 277 4.39 -9.42 -1.28
N SER A 278 3.49 -9.74 -0.35
CA SER A 278 3.81 -10.25 1.00
C SER A 278 3.52 -11.75 1.20
N VAL A 279 3.20 -12.48 0.14
CA VAL A 279 2.79 -13.90 0.22
C VAL A 279 3.81 -14.80 0.91
N GLU A 280 5.07 -14.51 0.77
CA GLU A 280 6.18 -15.28 1.30
C GLU A 280 6.74 -14.76 2.63
N THR A 281 6.02 -13.84 3.30
CA THR A 281 6.36 -13.40 4.67
C THR A 281 5.59 -14.21 5.72
N ARG A 282 6.02 -14.14 6.98
CA ARG A 282 5.29 -14.76 8.09
C ARG A 282 4.14 -13.87 8.48
N ASP A 283 2.93 -14.39 8.32
CA ASP A 283 1.70 -13.69 8.64
C ASP A 283 0.83 -14.60 9.52
N TYR A 284 0.37 -14.08 10.65
CA TYR A 284 -0.45 -14.80 11.60
C TYR A 284 -1.77 -14.08 11.81
N ALA A 285 -2.85 -14.84 11.79
CA ALA A 285 -4.15 -14.40 12.27
C ALA A 285 -4.30 -14.85 13.74
N VAL A 286 -4.63 -13.92 14.61
CA VAL A 286 -4.92 -14.16 16.03
C VAL A 286 -6.38 -13.90 16.27
N LEU A 287 -7.07 -14.82 16.95
CA LEU A 287 -8.45 -14.70 17.38
C LEU A 287 -8.48 -14.42 18.88
N ALA A 288 -9.20 -13.41 19.27
CA ALA A 288 -9.52 -13.08 20.65
C ALA A 288 -11.01 -12.83 20.82
N PHE A 289 -11.54 -12.97 22.02
CA PHE A 289 -12.88 -12.61 22.39
C PHE A 289 -12.88 -11.67 23.60
N GLY A 290 -13.75 -10.66 23.57
CA GLY A 290 -14.07 -9.80 24.70
C GLY A 290 -15.12 -10.44 25.62
N ASP A 291 -16.15 -9.67 26.01
CA ASP A 291 -17.16 -10.07 27.01
C ASP A 291 -18.12 -11.18 26.55
N GLY A 292 -17.99 -11.67 25.32
CA GLY A 292 -18.85 -12.73 24.79
C GLY A 292 -18.35 -13.31 23.48
N VAL A 293 -18.96 -14.43 23.09
CA VAL A 293 -18.64 -15.14 21.83
C VAL A 293 -19.00 -14.35 20.57
N ASP A 294 -19.83 -13.34 20.72
CA ASP A 294 -20.26 -12.45 19.63
C ASP A 294 -19.41 -11.16 19.52
N HIS A 295 -18.35 -11.06 20.34
CA HIS A 295 -17.41 -9.94 20.33
C HIS A 295 -15.99 -10.38 19.91
N PRO A 296 -15.79 -10.88 18.68
CA PRO A 296 -14.48 -11.32 18.20
C PRO A 296 -13.58 -10.14 17.85
N LEU A 297 -12.31 -10.24 18.20
CA LEU A 297 -11.23 -9.41 17.69
C LEU A 297 -10.27 -10.28 16.89
N PHE A 298 -10.02 -9.90 15.63
CA PHE A 298 -9.00 -10.51 14.81
C PHE A 298 -7.81 -9.58 14.70
N LEU A 299 -6.63 -10.04 15.13
CA LEU A 299 -5.37 -9.33 14.88
C LEU A 299 -4.56 -10.05 13.81
N GLN A 300 -3.92 -9.26 12.97
CA GLN A 300 -2.88 -9.70 12.06
C GLN A 300 -1.52 -9.38 12.67
N VAL A 301 -0.64 -10.38 12.75
CA VAL A 301 0.76 -10.23 13.14
C VAL A 301 1.61 -10.55 11.92
N LYS A 302 2.00 -9.49 11.16
CA LYS A 302 2.63 -9.59 9.85
C LYS A 302 4.11 -9.22 9.89
N GLU A 303 4.99 -10.13 9.42
CA GLU A 303 6.43 -9.86 9.32
C GLU A 303 6.72 -8.73 8.35
N GLU A 304 7.48 -7.74 8.80
CA GLU A 304 7.89 -6.59 8.02
C GLU A 304 9.38 -6.63 7.69
N LEU A 305 9.66 -6.70 6.42
CA LEU A 305 11.01 -6.65 5.87
C LEU A 305 11.42 -5.19 5.57
N PRO A 306 12.72 -4.93 5.36
CA PRO A 306 13.14 -3.62 4.84
C PRO A 306 12.41 -3.27 3.54
N SER A 307 12.05 -1.99 3.37
CA SER A 307 11.48 -1.51 2.12
C SER A 307 12.43 -1.75 0.94
N SER A 308 11.87 -2.07 -0.21
CA SER A 308 12.62 -2.19 -1.48
C SER A 308 13.35 -0.90 -1.84
N TYR A 309 12.85 0.24 -1.42
CA TYR A 309 13.45 1.55 -1.63
C TYR A 309 14.66 1.82 -0.73
N ALA A 310 14.81 1.11 0.38
CA ALA A 310 15.94 1.31 1.30
C ALA A 310 17.31 1.07 0.62
N ALA A 311 17.37 0.16 -0.36
CA ALA A 311 18.59 -0.12 -1.11
C ALA A 311 18.98 1.03 -2.07
N VAL A 312 18.02 1.84 -2.50
CA VAL A 312 18.24 2.93 -3.47
C VAL A 312 18.16 4.32 -2.83
N LEU A 313 17.74 4.40 -1.58
CA LEU A 313 17.71 5.62 -0.75
C LEU A 313 18.49 5.42 0.56
N PRO A 314 19.81 5.06 0.49
CA PRO A 314 20.56 4.67 1.68
C PRO A 314 20.78 5.79 2.70
N HIS A 315 20.61 7.06 2.29
CA HIS A 315 20.77 8.22 3.16
C HIS A 315 19.48 8.66 3.85
N VAL A 316 18.36 7.98 3.56
CA VAL A 316 17.07 8.32 4.16
C VAL A 316 16.92 7.62 5.51
N VAL A 317 16.72 8.42 6.55
CA VAL A 317 16.53 7.91 7.90
C VAL A 317 15.10 7.44 8.09
N CYS A 318 14.95 6.19 8.52
CA CYS A 318 13.68 5.60 8.91
C CYS A 318 13.89 4.64 10.10
N PRO A 319 12.84 4.27 10.84
CA PRO A 319 12.95 3.31 11.94
C PRO A 319 13.59 1.99 11.48
N SER A 320 14.56 1.49 12.24
CA SER A 320 15.22 0.21 11.97
C SER A 320 14.29 -0.99 12.19
N HIS A 321 13.30 -0.85 13.09
CA HIS A 321 12.27 -1.85 13.30
C HIS A 321 11.20 -1.78 12.21
N GLY A 322 11.10 -2.82 11.36
CA GLY A 322 10.19 -2.84 10.20
C GLY A 322 8.73 -2.56 10.56
N GLY A 323 8.18 -3.25 11.58
CA GLY A 323 6.80 -3.02 12.02
C GLY A 323 6.56 -1.59 12.52
N ARG A 324 7.52 -0.99 13.25
CA ARG A 324 7.44 0.43 13.65
C ARG A 324 7.46 1.36 12.44
N ARG A 325 8.31 1.09 11.44
CA ARG A 325 8.37 1.86 10.19
C ARG A 325 7.02 1.90 9.51
N VAL A 326 6.37 0.73 9.37
CA VAL A 326 5.07 0.61 8.71
C VAL A 326 3.98 1.28 9.53
N ALA A 327 3.86 1.01 10.83
CA ALA A 327 2.86 1.63 11.70
C ALA A 327 2.96 3.16 11.70
N GLN A 328 4.19 3.71 11.87
CA GLN A 328 4.40 5.15 11.85
C GLN A 328 4.12 5.77 10.48
N GLY A 329 4.48 5.08 9.38
CA GLY A 329 4.18 5.53 8.02
C GLY A 329 2.68 5.62 7.79
N GLN A 330 1.93 4.61 8.20
CA GLN A 330 0.47 4.57 8.13
C GLN A 330 -0.16 5.72 8.93
N HIS A 331 0.19 5.90 10.20
CA HIS A 331 -0.31 7.00 11.04
C HIS A 331 -0.02 8.40 10.46
N ARG A 332 1.14 8.59 9.83
CA ARG A 332 1.50 9.87 9.21
C ARG A 332 0.66 10.18 7.98
N MET A 333 0.35 9.18 7.17
CA MET A 333 -0.30 9.36 5.86
C MET A 333 -1.83 9.33 5.95
N GLN A 334 -2.39 8.48 6.82
CA GLN A 334 -3.83 8.40 7.04
C GLN A 334 -4.31 9.46 8.04
N THR A 335 -5.51 10.00 7.83
CA THR A 335 -6.17 10.88 8.81
C THR A 335 -6.69 10.06 9.98
N VAL A 336 -7.30 8.93 9.65
CA VAL A 336 -7.81 7.95 10.60
C VAL A 336 -7.11 6.63 10.35
N SER A 337 -6.58 6.01 11.39
CA SER A 337 -5.89 4.73 11.31
C SER A 337 -6.56 3.68 12.19
N ASP A 338 -6.26 2.41 11.91
CA ASP A 338 -6.64 1.28 12.76
C ASP A 338 -6.26 1.57 14.23
N PRO A 339 -7.23 1.50 15.17
CA PRO A 339 -6.97 1.81 16.59
C PRO A 339 -5.99 0.85 17.26
N PHE A 340 -5.80 -0.36 16.72
CA PHE A 340 -4.88 -1.37 17.23
C PHE A 340 -3.60 -1.49 16.40
N LEU A 341 -3.27 -0.45 15.64
CA LEU A 341 -2.05 -0.42 14.84
C LEU A 341 -0.82 -0.24 15.73
N GLY A 342 0.05 -1.23 15.73
CA GLY A 342 1.28 -1.24 16.52
C GLY A 342 2.29 -2.24 15.95
N TRP A 343 3.28 -2.64 16.76
CA TRP A 343 4.33 -3.54 16.32
C TRP A 343 4.85 -4.42 17.44
N THR A 344 5.50 -5.52 17.06
CA THR A 344 6.18 -6.40 18.01
C THR A 344 7.41 -7.05 17.39
N THR A 345 8.24 -7.65 18.24
CA THR A 345 9.36 -8.50 17.84
C THR A 345 9.08 -9.96 18.24
N LEU A 346 9.26 -10.88 17.31
CA LEU A 346 9.14 -12.31 17.56
C LEU A 346 10.35 -13.04 16.96
N ALA A 347 11.11 -13.73 17.79
CA ALA A 347 12.31 -14.48 17.39
C ALA A 347 13.30 -13.62 16.55
N GLY A 348 13.59 -12.40 17.00
CA GLY A 348 14.49 -11.46 16.34
C GLY A 348 13.99 -10.87 15.02
N ARG A 349 12.71 -11.05 14.68
CA ARG A 349 12.05 -10.52 13.49
C ARG A 349 11.04 -9.45 13.86
N HIS A 350 10.84 -8.49 12.98
CA HIS A 350 9.96 -7.34 13.16
C HIS A 350 8.58 -7.63 12.59
N TYR A 351 7.53 -7.32 13.34
CA TYR A 351 6.14 -7.52 12.92
C TYR A 351 5.32 -6.26 13.12
N LEU A 352 4.45 -6.00 12.16
CA LEU A 352 3.31 -5.11 12.29
C LEU A 352 2.18 -5.88 12.99
N VAL A 353 1.43 -5.21 13.87
CA VAL A 353 0.18 -5.74 14.42
C VAL A 353 -0.94 -4.76 14.09
N ARG A 354 -2.06 -5.27 13.58
CA ARG A 354 -3.25 -4.48 13.22
C ARG A 354 -4.51 -5.35 13.25
N GLN A 355 -5.69 -4.73 13.16
CA GLN A 355 -6.92 -5.50 12.92
C GLN A 355 -6.87 -6.18 11.54
N LEU A 356 -7.21 -7.47 11.51
CA LEU A 356 -7.18 -8.27 10.28
C LEU A 356 -8.45 -8.08 9.44
N ALA A 357 -9.60 -8.11 10.07
CA ALA A 357 -10.88 -8.23 9.39
C ALA A 357 -11.92 -7.39 10.11
N ASP A 358 -11.92 -6.11 9.80
CA ASP A 358 -12.90 -5.14 10.28
C ASP A 358 -13.29 -4.22 9.14
N HIS A 359 -14.47 -4.46 8.56
CA HIS A 359 -15.05 -3.65 7.48
C HIS A 359 -14.07 -3.35 6.32
N LYS A 360 -13.21 -4.33 5.96
CA LYS A 360 -12.21 -4.15 4.89
C LYS A 360 -12.72 -4.61 3.54
N ALA A 361 -12.70 -3.70 2.58
CA ALA A 361 -12.97 -4.00 1.18
C ALA A 361 -12.01 -3.29 0.23
N LEU A 362 -11.73 -3.95 -0.88
CA LEU A 362 -10.86 -3.47 -1.96
C LEU A 362 -11.64 -3.49 -3.27
N ILE A 363 -11.22 -2.62 -4.20
CA ILE A 363 -11.75 -2.64 -5.56
C ILE A 363 -11.33 -3.93 -6.29
N ASP A 364 -12.20 -4.44 -7.11
CA ASP A 364 -11.85 -5.43 -8.13
C ASP A 364 -11.39 -4.69 -9.40
N PRO A 365 -10.14 -4.89 -9.86
CA PRO A 365 -9.67 -4.24 -11.08
C PRO A 365 -10.51 -4.53 -12.32
N GLN A 366 -11.18 -5.68 -12.39
CA GLN A 366 -12.08 -6.01 -13.50
C GLN A 366 -13.33 -5.13 -13.55
N GLU A 367 -13.69 -4.49 -12.43
CA GLU A 367 -14.79 -3.50 -12.36
C GLU A 367 -14.35 -2.10 -12.79
N LEU A 368 -13.04 -1.88 -13.05
CA LEU A 368 -12.45 -0.60 -13.42
C LEU A 368 -12.26 -0.50 -14.93
N ASN A 369 -13.31 -0.16 -15.65
CA ASN A 369 -13.25 0.13 -17.08
C ASN A 369 -13.99 1.43 -17.42
N GLY A 370 -13.60 2.07 -18.52
CA GLY A 370 -14.22 3.29 -19.02
C GLY A 370 -14.34 4.39 -17.95
N LEU A 371 -15.56 4.89 -17.74
CA LEU A 371 -15.85 5.95 -16.76
C LEU A 371 -15.52 5.52 -15.30
N ALA A 372 -15.71 4.25 -14.96
CA ALA A 372 -15.40 3.77 -13.62
C ALA A 372 -13.89 3.87 -13.32
N LEU A 373 -13.02 3.65 -14.30
CA LEU A 373 -11.58 3.82 -14.16
C LEU A 373 -11.22 5.29 -13.90
N GLN A 374 -11.84 6.21 -14.64
CA GLN A 374 -11.61 7.66 -14.49
C GLN A 374 -12.11 8.20 -13.13
N GLU A 375 -13.33 7.81 -12.72
CA GLU A 375 -13.89 8.20 -11.42
C GLU A 375 -13.03 7.70 -10.26
N TYR A 376 -12.56 6.45 -10.35
CA TYR A 376 -11.68 5.86 -9.35
C TYR A 376 -10.31 6.58 -9.32
N ALA A 377 -9.78 6.95 -10.48
CA ALA A 377 -8.53 7.67 -10.61
C ALA A 377 -8.57 9.04 -9.92
N ARG A 378 -9.68 9.79 -10.07
CA ARG A 378 -9.88 11.07 -9.36
C ARG A 378 -9.78 10.90 -7.85
N VAL A 379 -10.50 9.93 -7.30
CA VAL A 379 -10.46 9.67 -5.86
C VAL A 379 -9.08 9.27 -5.39
N CYS A 380 -8.40 8.38 -6.12
CA CYS A 380 -7.04 7.95 -5.78
C CYS A 380 -6.04 9.11 -5.83
N GLY A 381 -6.21 10.06 -6.76
CA GLY A 381 -5.40 11.28 -6.84
C GLY A 381 -5.57 12.16 -5.60
N GLU A 382 -6.80 12.38 -5.14
CA GLU A 382 -7.10 13.15 -3.94
C GLU A 382 -6.56 12.48 -2.66
N VAL A 383 -6.75 11.15 -2.53
CA VAL A 383 -6.23 10.36 -1.40
C VAL A 383 -4.71 10.44 -1.33
N LEU A 384 -4.01 10.26 -2.45
CA LEU A 384 -2.56 10.35 -2.48
C LEU A 384 -2.06 11.77 -2.19
N ALA A 385 -2.74 12.80 -2.71
CA ALA A 385 -2.43 14.19 -2.42
C ALA A 385 -2.55 14.51 -0.92
N LYS A 386 -3.63 14.05 -0.27
CA LYS A 386 -3.83 14.17 1.18
C LYS A 386 -2.67 13.54 1.95
N ALA A 387 -2.31 12.30 1.63
CA ALA A 387 -1.24 11.58 2.28
C ALA A 387 0.12 12.30 2.15
N HIS A 388 0.41 12.81 0.96
CA HIS A 388 1.63 13.57 0.69
C HIS A 388 1.61 14.96 1.34
N ALA A 389 0.48 15.66 1.38
CA ALA A 389 0.34 16.97 2.04
C ALA A 389 0.53 16.88 3.55
N ARG A 390 0.06 15.81 4.19
CA ARG A 390 0.23 15.55 5.63
C ARG A 390 1.69 15.36 6.02
N THR A 391 2.50 14.79 5.15
CA THR A 391 3.87 14.35 5.44
C THR A 391 4.95 15.21 4.79
N GLY A 392 4.60 15.91 3.72
CA GLY A 392 5.44 16.88 3.00
C GLY A 392 4.91 18.30 3.16
N ASP A 393 5.00 19.09 2.11
CA ASP A 393 4.49 20.47 2.06
C ASP A 393 3.63 20.66 0.80
N ALA A 394 2.31 20.82 1.01
CA ALA A 394 1.35 20.96 -0.09
C ALA A 394 1.66 22.16 -0.99
N ALA A 395 2.12 23.29 -0.43
CA ALA A 395 2.47 24.48 -1.22
C ALA A 395 3.71 24.24 -2.08
N ILE A 396 4.71 23.54 -1.58
CA ILE A 396 5.91 23.15 -2.36
C ILE A 396 5.51 22.20 -3.48
N LEU A 397 4.73 21.18 -3.19
CA LEU A 397 4.26 20.19 -4.17
C LEU A 397 3.41 20.85 -5.25
N TYR A 398 2.41 21.66 -4.85
CA TYR A 398 1.58 22.41 -5.79
C TYR A 398 2.40 23.42 -6.60
N GLY A 399 3.34 24.12 -5.97
CA GLY A 399 4.27 25.01 -6.65
C GLY A 399 5.02 24.34 -7.80
N TYR A 400 5.40 23.07 -7.63
CA TYR A 400 5.96 22.27 -8.72
C TYR A 400 4.89 21.85 -9.74
N CYS A 401 3.77 21.28 -9.30
CA CYS A 401 2.71 20.79 -10.18
C CYS A 401 2.11 21.92 -11.04
N GLY A 402 1.64 22.99 -10.40
CA GLY A 402 1.01 24.17 -11.04
C GLY A 402 -0.32 23.87 -11.73
N ASP A 403 -0.91 24.89 -12.37
CA ASP A 403 -2.28 24.87 -12.84
C ASP A 403 -2.50 24.23 -14.22
N THR A 404 -1.44 23.91 -14.97
CA THR A 404 -1.57 23.40 -16.33
C THR A 404 -1.43 21.89 -16.38
N ASN A 405 -2.05 21.25 -17.35
CA ASN A 405 -2.01 19.79 -17.59
C ASN A 405 -0.65 19.26 -18.11
N ARG A 406 0.44 20.04 -18.00
CA ARG A 406 1.78 19.60 -18.44
C ARG A 406 2.29 18.39 -17.68
N LEU A 407 2.03 18.36 -16.36
CA LEU A 407 2.39 17.22 -15.52
C LEU A 407 1.49 16.02 -15.83
N ASP A 408 0.17 16.26 -15.97
CA ASP A 408 -0.84 15.24 -16.26
C ASP A 408 -0.46 14.46 -17.52
N ARG A 409 -0.17 15.19 -18.62
CA ARG A 409 0.30 14.59 -19.88
C ARG A 409 1.66 13.88 -19.76
N ALA A 410 2.55 14.42 -18.94
CA ALA A 410 3.87 13.80 -18.75
C ALA A 410 3.76 12.49 -18.01
N ILE A 411 3.02 12.45 -16.89
CA ILE A 411 2.79 11.22 -16.13
C ILE A 411 2.02 10.18 -16.95
N GLY A 412 1.05 10.61 -17.79
CA GLY A 412 0.36 9.72 -18.74
C GLY A 412 1.34 9.01 -19.68
N ARG A 413 2.28 9.75 -20.31
CA ARG A 413 3.31 9.16 -21.17
C ARG A 413 4.22 8.18 -20.38
N PHE A 414 4.63 8.57 -19.17
CA PHE A 414 5.40 7.66 -18.31
C PHE A 414 4.63 6.38 -18.02
N ALA A 415 3.36 6.50 -17.64
CA ALA A 415 2.52 5.38 -17.22
C ALA A 415 2.34 4.36 -18.36
N ILE A 416 2.07 4.79 -19.59
CA ILE A 416 1.99 3.93 -20.77
C ILE A 416 3.33 3.23 -21.01
N ALA A 417 4.43 3.99 -21.12
CA ALA A 417 5.74 3.42 -21.43
C ALA A 417 6.24 2.47 -20.33
N TYR A 418 5.91 2.72 -19.06
CA TYR A 418 6.26 1.83 -17.97
C TYR A 418 5.34 0.61 -17.87
N ALA A 419 4.09 0.72 -18.29
CA ALA A 419 3.19 -0.43 -18.45
C ALA A 419 3.70 -1.38 -19.53
N ASP A 420 4.13 -0.86 -20.71
CA ASP A 420 4.75 -1.66 -21.77
C ASP A 420 6.00 -2.39 -21.28
N GLN A 421 6.85 -1.70 -20.50
CA GLN A 421 8.02 -2.32 -19.86
C GLN A 421 7.61 -3.43 -18.88
N THR A 422 6.56 -3.21 -18.11
CA THR A 422 6.03 -4.19 -17.14
C THR A 422 5.49 -5.44 -17.84
N GLU A 423 4.80 -5.26 -18.96
CA GLU A 423 4.32 -6.38 -19.79
C GLU A 423 5.48 -7.20 -20.36
N SER A 424 6.54 -6.54 -20.84
CA SER A 424 7.78 -7.20 -21.28
C SER A 424 8.43 -7.99 -20.14
N ASP A 425 8.53 -7.40 -18.95
CA ASP A 425 9.10 -8.02 -17.76
C ASP A 425 8.26 -9.23 -17.29
N HIS A 426 6.93 -9.11 -17.33
CA HIS A 426 5.99 -10.20 -17.06
C HIS A 426 6.19 -11.36 -18.06
N ALA A 427 6.31 -11.06 -19.37
CA ALA A 427 6.57 -12.07 -20.38
C ALA A 427 7.87 -12.83 -20.11
N ALA A 428 8.92 -12.14 -19.63
CA ALA A 428 10.17 -12.79 -19.23
C ALA A 428 10.00 -13.74 -18.03
N LEU A 429 9.19 -13.35 -17.03
CA LEU A 429 8.83 -14.24 -15.90
C LEU A 429 8.06 -15.46 -16.39
N VAL A 430 7.04 -15.26 -17.22
CA VAL A 430 6.22 -16.35 -17.78
C VAL A 430 7.09 -17.32 -18.58
N LYS A 431 8.05 -16.81 -19.39
CA LYS A 431 9.03 -17.62 -20.12
C LYS A 431 9.89 -18.45 -19.17
N ALA A 432 10.40 -17.83 -18.09
CA ALA A 432 11.21 -18.54 -17.09
C ALA A 432 10.46 -19.65 -16.38
N ILE A 433 9.16 -19.47 -16.13
CA ILE A 433 8.27 -20.51 -15.56
C ILE A 433 8.06 -21.63 -16.59
N LYS A 434 7.73 -21.29 -17.85
CA LYS A 434 7.52 -22.29 -18.92
C LYS A 434 8.77 -23.15 -19.18
N THR A 435 9.95 -22.57 -19.07
CA THR A 435 11.22 -23.29 -19.25
C THR A 435 11.72 -23.99 -17.99
N GLY A 436 10.94 -24.01 -16.90
CA GLY A 436 11.30 -24.69 -15.65
C GLY A 436 12.37 -24.00 -14.80
N LYS A 437 12.86 -22.81 -15.19
CA LYS A 437 13.84 -22.03 -14.40
C LYS A 437 13.24 -21.53 -13.08
N ILE A 438 11.93 -21.27 -13.04
CA ILE A 438 11.18 -20.84 -11.86
C ILE A 438 9.99 -21.77 -11.67
N ARG A 439 9.83 -22.32 -10.44
CA ARG A 439 8.66 -23.11 -10.08
C ARG A 439 7.53 -22.17 -9.67
N ALA A 440 6.35 -22.34 -10.25
CA ALA A 440 5.15 -21.57 -9.94
C ALA A 440 3.95 -22.48 -9.67
N ARG A 441 3.08 -22.07 -8.76
CA ARG A 441 1.82 -22.74 -8.44
C ARG A 441 0.66 -21.80 -8.76
N ARG A 442 -0.17 -22.16 -9.70
CA ARG A 442 -1.34 -21.37 -10.17
C ARG A 442 -2.61 -21.73 -9.39
N GLY A 443 -3.59 -20.83 -9.36
CA GLY A 443 -4.93 -21.10 -8.82
C GLY A 443 -5.03 -21.12 -7.29
N ILE A 444 -4.14 -20.41 -6.58
CA ILE A 444 -4.18 -20.31 -5.11
C ILE A 444 -4.26 -18.83 -4.69
#